data_d8cc4ffbae53659f67d22a45493a3fc5
#
_entry.id   d8cc4ffbae53659f67d22a45493a3fc5
#
_cell.length_a   1.000
_cell.length_b   1.000
_cell.length_c   1.000
_cell.angle_alpha   90.00
_cell.angle_beta   90.00
_cell.angle_gamma   90.00
#
_symmetry.space_group_name_H-M   'P 1'
#
loop_
_entity.id
_entity.type
_entity.pdbx_description
1 polymer ?
#
loop_
_entity_poly.entity_id
_entity_poly.type
_entity_poly.pdbx_seq_one_letter_code
_entity_poly.pdbx_strand_id
1 'polypeptide(L)'
;STLLPYTTLFRSGLITYMRTDSVNIAETALAEIGSVVRSEFGPAYCLDEPRRYKTRSRNAQEAHEAIRPTSAKRTPAAVASSLDRDQLRLYELIWKRTVATQMADARFNQVGVDIEADAAGTTYGLRATGQTILFDGFIRAYTEGRDDDADEDAENRLPDLADGDPLRMLDVLPEQHFTQPPPRYTEATLVKALEELGIGRPSTYASIMGTIVARDYV
;
A
#
# COMPACT_ATOMS: atom_id res chain seq x y z
N SER A 1 31.29 -6.36 7.59
CA SER A 1 30.16 -5.41 7.51
C SER A 1 29.07 -6.05 6.68
N THR A 2 27.96 -6.36 7.31
CA THR A 2 26.78 -6.92 6.64
C THR A 2 26.21 -5.84 5.73
N LEU A 3 26.19 -6.08 4.42
CA LEU A 3 25.57 -5.16 3.47
C LEU A 3 24.05 -5.14 3.74
N LEU A 4 23.47 -3.95 3.68
CA LEU A 4 22.00 -3.81 3.79
C LEU A 4 21.31 -4.57 2.65
N PRO A 5 20.14 -5.18 2.87
CA PRO A 5 19.45 -6.03 1.89
C PRO A 5 19.31 -5.39 0.50
N TYR A 6 18.93 -4.11 0.42
CA TYR A 6 18.77 -3.39 -0.85
C TYR A 6 20.09 -3.25 -1.62
N THR A 7 21.23 -3.08 -0.93
CA THR A 7 22.55 -2.98 -1.57
C THR A 7 22.92 -4.29 -2.24
N THR A 8 22.62 -5.42 -1.60
CA THR A 8 22.86 -6.75 -2.16
C THR A 8 21.95 -7.01 -3.36
N LEU A 9 20.66 -6.71 -3.26
CA LEU A 9 19.70 -6.86 -4.36
C LEU A 9 20.10 -6.02 -5.59
N PHE A 10 20.57 -4.80 -5.37
CA PHE A 10 21.06 -3.98 -6.47
C PHE A 10 22.35 -4.52 -7.09
N ARG A 11 23.35 -4.89 -6.25
CA ARG A 11 24.63 -5.43 -6.73
C ARG A 11 24.49 -6.75 -7.46
N SER A 12 23.53 -7.59 -7.08
CA SER A 12 23.20 -8.83 -7.78
C SER A 12 22.40 -8.62 -9.07
N GLY A 13 22.01 -7.37 -9.38
CA GLY A 13 21.23 -7.04 -10.56
C GLY A 13 19.78 -7.51 -10.48
N LEU A 14 19.23 -7.72 -9.29
CA LEU A 14 17.84 -8.11 -9.10
C LEU A 14 16.90 -6.94 -9.10
N ILE A 15 17.32 -5.76 -8.64
CA ILE A 15 16.54 -4.52 -8.66
C ILE A 15 17.30 -3.41 -9.37
N THR A 16 16.58 -2.39 -9.82
CA THR A 16 17.13 -1.14 -10.34
C THR A 16 17.82 -0.35 -9.22
N TYR A 17 18.49 0.74 -9.58
CA TYR A 17 19.16 1.57 -8.59
C TYR A 17 18.18 2.15 -7.57
N MET A 18 18.55 2.07 -6.30
CA MET A 18 17.70 2.31 -5.13
C MET A 18 17.48 3.80 -4.79
N ARG A 19 17.27 4.66 -5.79
CA ARG A 19 16.84 6.04 -5.56
C ARG A 19 15.33 6.15 -5.60
N THR A 20 14.77 6.88 -4.64
CA THR A 20 13.32 7.06 -4.44
C THR A 20 12.78 8.34 -5.08
N ASP A 21 13.57 9.01 -5.91
CA ASP A 21 13.25 10.30 -6.53
C ASP A 21 12.51 10.19 -7.88
N SER A 22 12.36 8.98 -8.42
CA SER A 22 11.65 8.74 -9.68
C SER A 22 10.62 7.61 -9.56
N VAL A 23 9.51 7.78 -10.27
CA VAL A 23 8.45 6.78 -10.44
C VAL A 23 8.34 6.30 -11.90
N ASN A 24 9.27 6.71 -12.75
CA ASN A 24 9.27 6.33 -14.17
C ASN A 24 9.68 4.88 -14.34
N ILE A 25 9.01 4.18 -15.25
CA ILE A 25 9.31 2.80 -15.64
C ILE A 25 9.53 2.78 -17.16
N ALA A 26 10.61 2.12 -17.60
CA ALA A 26 10.92 2.00 -19.03
C ALA A 26 9.83 1.22 -19.77
N GLU A 27 9.58 1.56 -21.06
CA GLU A 27 8.55 0.93 -21.89
C GLU A 27 8.71 -0.59 -22.00
N THR A 28 9.94 -1.06 -22.13
CA THR A 28 10.24 -2.50 -22.20
C THR A 28 9.88 -3.21 -20.91
N ALA A 29 10.06 -2.54 -19.76
CA ALA A 29 9.70 -3.08 -18.46
C ALA A 29 8.17 -3.06 -18.25
N LEU A 30 7.47 -2.01 -18.68
CA LEU A 30 6.01 -1.94 -18.66
C LEU A 30 5.40 -3.09 -19.47
N ALA A 31 5.90 -3.35 -20.67
CA ALA A 31 5.44 -4.46 -21.51
C ALA A 31 5.69 -5.83 -20.84
N GLU A 32 6.86 -6.01 -20.22
CA GLU A 32 7.18 -7.23 -19.48
C GLU A 32 6.27 -7.43 -18.27
N ILE A 33 6.04 -6.38 -17.46
CA ILE A 33 5.14 -6.43 -16.30
C ILE A 33 3.72 -6.80 -16.74
N GLY A 34 3.20 -6.18 -17.79
CA GLY A 34 1.88 -6.53 -18.33
C GLY A 34 1.77 -8.00 -18.78
N SER A 35 2.85 -8.55 -19.36
CA SER A 35 2.94 -9.99 -19.68
C SER A 35 2.88 -10.85 -18.42
N VAL A 36 3.60 -10.47 -17.36
CA VAL A 36 3.60 -11.18 -16.07
C VAL A 36 2.23 -11.09 -15.41
N VAL A 37 1.57 -9.92 -15.41
CA VAL A 37 0.20 -9.79 -14.88
C VAL A 37 -0.73 -10.77 -15.60
N ARG A 38 -0.65 -10.86 -16.91
CA ARG A 38 -1.49 -11.77 -17.71
C ARG A 38 -1.24 -13.23 -17.38
N SER A 39 0.03 -13.65 -17.22
CA SER A 39 0.38 -15.05 -16.94
C SER A 39 0.08 -15.48 -15.52
N GLU A 40 0.37 -14.61 -14.52
CA GLU A 40 0.26 -14.97 -13.11
C GLU A 40 -1.15 -14.74 -12.52
N PHE A 41 -1.85 -13.71 -13.00
CA PHE A 41 -3.15 -13.30 -12.44
C PHE A 41 -4.32 -13.47 -13.43
N GLY A 42 -4.03 -13.51 -14.73
CA GLY A 42 -5.01 -13.68 -15.76
C GLY A 42 -5.45 -12.38 -16.47
N PRO A 43 -6.19 -12.49 -17.59
CA PRO A 43 -6.51 -11.36 -18.46
C PRO A 43 -7.40 -10.29 -17.78
N ALA A 44 -8.24 -10.67 -16.82
CA ALA A 44 -9.10 -9.74 -16.09
C ALA A 44 -8.34 -8.71 -15.25
N TYR A 45 -7.09 -9.02 -14.90
CA TYR A 45 -6.22 -8.15 -14.10
C TYR A 45 -5.33 -7.24 -14.95
N CYS A 46 -5.35 -7.38 -16.26
CA CYS A 46 -4.54 -6.55 -17.15
C CYS A 46 -5.18 -5.19 -17.37
N LEU A 47 -4.33 -4.17 -17.50
CA LEU A 47 -4.74 -2.87 -18.01
C LEU A 47 -4.79 -2.89 -19.55
N ASP A 48 -5.67 -2.10 -20.13
CA ASP A 48 -5.72 -1.89 -21.59
C ASP A 48 -4.48 -1.12 -22.07
N GLU A 49 -4.04 -0.13 -21.27
CA GLU A 49 -2.82 0.65 -21.49
C GLU A 49 -1.96 0.69 -20.22
N PRO A 50 -0.63 0.68 -20.36
CA PRO A 50 0.25 0.79 -19.21
C PRO A 50 0.02 2.05 -18.40
N ARG A 51 -0.11 1.92 -17.08
CA ARG A 51 -0.28 3.05 -16.18
C ARG A 51 1.04 3.79 -16.00
N ARG A 52 0.98 5.12 -16.11
CA ARG A 52 2.14 6.01 -15.95
C ARG A 52 1.90 6.95 -14.79
N TYR A 53 2.93 7.14 -13.98
CA TYR A 53 2.90 8.01 -12.81
C TYR A 53 3.75 9.25 -13.09
N LYS A 54 3.29 10.41 -12.59
CA LYS A 54 4.05 11.66 -12.67
C LYS A 54 4.92 11.80 -11.42
N THR A 55 6.20 12.04 -11.62
CA THR A 55 7.13 12.34 -10.52
C THR A 55 6.75 13.69 -9.89
N ARG A 56 6.56 13.71 -8.57
CA ARG A 56 6.20 14.91 -7.81
C ARG A 56 7.41 15.65 -7.25
N SER A 57 8.56 15.03 -7.20
CA SER A 57 9.78 15.61 -6.64
C SER A 57 10.28 16.77 -7.53
N ARG A 58 10.42 17.96 -6.94
CA ARG A 58 11.00 19.15 -7.61
C ARG A 58 12.47 18.96 -7.99
N ASN A 59 13.15 17.99 -7.39
CA ASN A 59 14.57 17.70 -7.59
C ASN A 59 14.80 16.36 -8.32
N ALA A 60 13.75 15.79 -8.92
CA ALA A 60 13.89 14.55 -9.68
C ALA A 60 14.83 14.78 -10.87
N GLN A 61 15.91 14.00 -10.91
CA GLN A 61 16.71 13.89 -12.13
C GLN A 61 15.96 12.97 -13.09
N GLU A 62 15.54 13.49 -14.23
CA GLU A 62 14.77 12.78 -15.27
C GLU A 62 15.40 11.46 -15.74
N ALA A 63 16.69 11.27 -15.46
CA ALA A 63 17.45 10.08 -15.83
C ALA A 63 17.26 8.85 -14.92
N HIS A 64 16.58 9.00 -13.76
CA HIS A 64 16.39 7.88 -12.84
C HIS A 64 15.11 7.12 -13.15
N GLU A 65 15.18 5.82 -12.99
CA GLU A 65 14.04 4.90 -13.05
C GLU A 65 13.55 4.55 -11.65
N ALA A 66 12.26 4.17 -11.53
CA ALA A 66 11.69 3.68 -10.28
C ALA A 66 12.45 2.44 -9.75
N ILE A 67 12.42 2.24 -8.45
CA ILE A 67 12.91 1.00 -7.83
C ILE A 67 11.96 -0.12 -8.23
N ARG A 68 12.45 -1.08 -8.98
CA ARG A 68 11.70 -2.22 -9.47
C ARG A 68 12.60 -3.45 -9.68
N PRO A 69 12.06 -4.65 -9.83
CA PRO A 69 12.83 -5.78 -10.34
C PRO A 69 13.40 -5.46 -11.72
N THR A 70 14.63 -5.85 -11.99
CA THR A 70 15.23 -5.70 -13.33
C THR A 70 14.52 -6.55 -14.38
N SER A 71 13.89 -7.65 -13.94
CA SER A 71 12.95 -8.45 -14.74
C SER A 71 11.79 -8.90 -13.84
N ALA A 72 10.57 -8.54 -14.22
CA ALA A 72 9.35 -8.95 -13.52
C ALA A 72 9.08 -10.47 -13.60
N LYS A 73 9.66 -11.14 -14.59
CA LYS A 73 9.59 -12.61 -14.74
C LYS A 73 10.33 -13.37 -13.64
N ARG A 74 11.26 -12.71 -12.94
CA ARG A 74 11.90 -13.27 -11.76
C ARG A 74 10.98 -13.13 -10.57
N THR A 75 10.01 -14.03 -10.43
CA THR A 75 9.08 -14.01 -9.29
C THR A 75 9.84 -14.21 -7.97
N PRO A 76 9.31 -13.77 -6.83
CA PRO A 76 9.90 -14.02 -5.51
C PRO A 76 10.19 -15.49 -5.27
N ALA A 77 9.31 -16.39 -5.68
CA ALA A 77 9.49 -17.82 -5.57
C ALA A 77 10.70 -18.33 -6.38
N ALA A 78 10.91 -17.78 -7.58
CA ALA A 78 12.02 -18.17 -8.44
C ALA A 78 13.41 -17.78 -7.89
N VAL A 79 13.49 -16.72 -7.07
CA VAL A 79 14.77 -16.24 -6.49
C VAL A 79 14.95 -16.63 -5.02
N ALA A 80 13.95 -17.23 -4.39
CA ALA A 80 13.92 -17.52 -2.96
C ALA A 80 15.16 -18.30 -2.46
N SER A 81 15.63 -19.28 -3.24
CA SER A 81 16.79 -20.10 -2.86
C SER A 81 18.14 -19.36 -2.92
N SER A 82 18.17 -18.19 -3.56
CA SER A 82 19.40 -17.39 -3.77
C SER A 82 19.50 -16.20 -2.82
N LEU A 83 18.51 -15.98 -1.98
CA LEU A 83 18.41 -14.82 -1.09
C LEU A 83 18.27 -15.25 0.36
N ASP A 84 18.82 -14.45 1.28
CA ASP A 84 18.48 -14.58 2.68
C ASP A 84 17.05 -14.06 2.97
N ARG A 85 16.58 -14.26 4.19
CA ARG A 85 15.21 -13.91 4.60
C ARG A 85 14.86 -12.44 4.39
N ASP A 86 15.75 -11.53 4.75
CA ASP A 86 15.50 -10.09 4.69
C ASP A 86 15.57 -9.57 3.25
N GLN A 87 16.51 -10.10 2.47
CA GLN A 87 16.61 -9.84 1.04
C GLN A 87 15.38 -10.33 0.29
N LEU A 88 14.88 -11.52 0.61
CA LEU A 88 13.70 -12.07 -0.02
C LEU A 88 12.45 -11.25 0.32
N ARG A 89 12.25 -10.87 1.58
CA ARG A 89 11.12 -10.03 2.00
C ARG A 89 11.13 -8.68 1.28
N LEU A 90 12.29 -8.04 1.19
CA LEU A 90 12.41 -6.77 0.48
C LEU A 90 12.18 -6.93 -1.03
N TYR A 91 12.75 -7.98 -1.64
CA TYR A 91 12.53 -8.26 -3.05
C TYR A 91 11.05 -8.53 -3.35
N GLU A 92 10.39 -9.33 -2.52
CA GLU A 92 8.97 -9.64 -2.63
C GLU A 92 8.11 -8.37 -2.55
N LEU A 93 8.39 -7.48 -1.60
CA LEU A 93 7.72 -6.19 -1.46
C LEU A 93 7.86 -5.35 -2.74
N ILE A 94 9.09 -5.20 -3.24
CA ILE A 94 9.38 -4.44 -4.47
C ILE A 94 8.68 -5.06 -5.67
N TRP A 95 8.73 -6.39 -5.80
CA TRP A 95 8.10 -7.11 -6.91
C TRP A 95 6.58 -6.96 -6.88
N LYS A 96 5.95 -7.26 -5.75
CA LYS A 96 4.49 -7.14 -5.56
C LYS A 96 4.01 -5.73 -5.85
N ARG A 97 4.67 -4.71 -5.28
CA ARG A 97 4.31 -3.31 -5.51
C ARG A 97 4.46 -2.92 -6.98
N THR A 98 5.56 -3.32 -7.63
CA THR A 98 5.79 -3.05 -9.05
C THR A 98 4.69 -3.66 -9.92
N VAL A 99 4.38 -4.93 -9.72
CA VAL A 99 3.34 -5.64 -10.50
C VAL A 99 1.97 -5.02 -10.24
N ALA A 100 1.62 -4.74 -8.99
CA ALA A 100 0.35 -4.11 -8.62
C ALA A 100 0.13 -2.74 -9.29
N THR A 101 1.20 -1.96 -9.56
CA THR A 101 1.08 -0.69 -10.27
C THR A 101 0.53 -0.84 -11.70
N GLN A 102 0.68 -2.00 -12.30
CA GLN A 102 0.26 -2.30 -13.66
C GLN A 102 -0.94 -3.27 -13.71
N MET A 103 -1.64 -3.44 -12.59
CA MET A 103 -2.87 -4.23 -12.50
C MET A 103 -4.11 -3.35 -12.54
N ALA A 104 -5.23 -3.96 -12.92
CA ALA A 104 -6.54 -3.34 -12.89
C ALA A 104 -6.93 -2.91 -11.47
N ASP A 105 -7.71 -1.85 -11.37
CA ASP A 105 -8.17 -1.32 -10.10
C ASP A 105 -9.09 -2.31 -9.38
N ALA A 106 -9.00 -2.34 -8.06
CA ALA A 106 -9.99 -3.02 -7.24
C ALA A 106 -11.34 -2.30 -7.34
N ARG A 107 -12.42 -3.07 -7.31
CA ARG A 107 -13.79 -2.54 -7.31
C ARG A 107 -14.51 -3.00 -6.07
N PHE A 108 -15.14 -2.04 -5.41
CA PHE A 108 -15.91 -2.25 -4.20
C PHE A 108 -17.37 -1.90 -4.43
N ASN A 109 -18.25 -2.63 -3.81
CA ASN A 109 -19.62 -2.20 -3.59
C ASN A 109 -19.69 -1.59 -2.19
N GLN A 110 -20.06 -0.31 -2.11
CA GLN A 110 -20.21 0.39 -0.84
C GLN A 110 -21.71 0.56 -0.57
N VAL A 111 -22.14 0.08 0.58
CA VAL A 111 -23.54 0.14 1.03
C VAL A 111 -23.61 1.04 2.26
N GLY A 112 -24.54 1.99 2.22
CA GLY A 112 -24.92 2.77 3.40
C GLY A 112 -26.37 2.45 3.75
N VAL A 113 -26.64 2.12 5.02
CA VAL A 113 -27.97 1.82 5.54
C VAL A 113 -28.33 2.90 6.54
N ASP A 114 -29.40 3.63 6.26
CA ASP A 114 -30.02 4.56 7.20
C ASP A 114 -31.12 3.79 7.95
N ILE A 115 -31.03 3.79 9.27
CA ILE A 115 -31.92 3.03 10.16
C ILE A 115 -32.70 4.03 11.01
N GLU A 116 -34.00 3.89 11.03
CA GLU A 116 -34.89 4.67 11.91
C GLU A 116 -35.38 3.80 13.07
N ALA A 117 -35.28 4.34 14.27
CA ALA A 117 -35.77 3.68 15.48
C ALA A 117 -36.67 4.62 16.27
N ASP A 118 -37.92 4.22 16.47
CA ASP A 118 -38.88 4.98 17.25
C ASP A 118 -38.90 4.50 18.70
N ALA A 119 -38.67 5.43 19.63
CA ALA A 119 -38.74 5.14 21.05
C ALA A 119 -39.33 6.33 21.81
N ALA A 120 -40.33 6.08 22.65
CA ALA A 120 -40.99 7.09 23.53
C ALA A 120 -41.43 8.38 22.80
N GLY A 121 -41.87 8.25 21.54
CA GLY A 121 -42.33 9.40 20.73
C GLY A 121 -41.21 10.20 20.07
N THR A 122 -39.99 9.69 20.09
CA THR A 122 -38.82 10.28 19.40
C THR A 122 -38.27 9.29 18.39
N THR A 123 -38.03 9.77 17.16
CA THR A 123 -37.38 9.02 16.10
C THR A 123 -35.87 9.27 16.18
N TYR A 124 -35.10 8.21 16.28
CA TYR A 124 -33.63 8.22 16.26
C TYR A 124 -33.14 7.74 14.91
N GLY A 125 -32.24 8.49 14.28
CA GLY A 125 -31.54 8.10 13.06
C GLY A 125 -30.20 7.49 13.39
N LEU A 126 -29.94 6.29 12.86
CA LEU A 126 -28.67 5.58 12.96
C LEU A 126 -28.16 5.31 11.53
N ARG A 127 -26.87 5.19 11.36
CA ARG A 127 -26.29 4.87 10.06
C ARG A 127 -25.21 3.80 10.19
N ALA A 128 -25.32 2.76 9.37
CA ALA A 128 -24.30 1.75 9.18
C ALA A 128 -23.73 1.87 7.76
N THR A 129 -22.41 1.67 7.62
CA THR A 129 -21.74 1.63 6.32
C THR A 129 -20.93 0.36 6.23
N GLY A 130 -20.98 -0.29 5.06
CA GLY A 130 -20.20 -1.48 4.79
C GLY A 130 -19.69 -1.49 3.37
N GLN A 131 -18.68 -2.32 3.11
CA GLN A 131 -18.17 -2.50 1.76
C GLN A 131 -17.94 -3.98 1.47
N THR A 132 -18.09 -4.35 0.21
CA THR A 132 -17.79 -5.70 -0.29
C THR A 132 -16.88 -5.59 -1.49
N ILE A 133 -15.85 -6.41 -1.56
CA ILE A 133 -14.97 -6.46 -2.73
C ILE A 133 -15.71 -7.19 -3.85
N LEU A 134 -16.01 -6.50 -4.94
CA LEU A 134 -16.57 -7.08 -6.16
C LEU A 134 -15.49 -7.67 -7.07
N PHE A 135 -14.33 -7.02 -7.09
CA PHE A 135 -13.16 -7.46 -7.84
C PHE A 135 -11.91 -6.96 -7.08
N ASP A 136 -11.03 -7.88 -6.75
CA ASP A 136 -9.87 -7.59 -5.92
C ASP A 136 -8.76 -6.81 -6.66
N GLY A 137 -8.68 -6.88 -8.00
CA GLY A 137 -7.74 -6.11 -8.79
C GLY A 137 -6.31 -6.21 -8.28
N PHE A 138 -5.63 -5.07 -8.12
CA PHE A 138 -4.26 -5.00 -7.62
C PHE A 138 -4.07 -5.53 -6.19
N ILE A 139 -5.12 -5.56 -5.37
CA ILE A 139 -5.08 -6.06 -3.98
C ILE A 139 -4.64 -7.53 -3.95
N ARG A 140 -4.96 -8.29 -4.99
CA ARG A 140 -4.54 -9.68 -5.12
C ARG A 140 -3.02 -9.86 -5.13
N ALA A 141 -2.29 -8.89 -5.66
CA ALA A 141 -0.83 -8.92 -5.66
C ALA A 141 -0.22 -8.19 -4.45
N TYR A 142 -0.85 -7.12 -4.02
CA TYR A 142 -0.29 -6.22 -3.03
C TYR A 142 -1.36 -5.57 -2.16
N THR A 143 -1.28 -5.83 -0.87
CA THR A 143 -1.99 -5.09 0.17
C THR A 143 -0.95 -4.35 0.99
N GLU A 144 -1.11 -3.04 1.13
CA GLU A 144 -0.24 -2.23 1.98
C GLU A 144 -0.56 -2.59 3.43
N GLY A 145 0.40 -3.21 4.12
CA GLY A 145 0.28 -3.45 5.56
C GLY A 145 0.30 -2.09 6.27
N ARG A 146 -0.77 -1.77 6.97
CA ARG A 146 -0.75 -0.73 7.99
C ARG A 146 -0.31 -1.39 9.27
N ASP A 147 0.63 -0.76 9.98
CA ASP A 147 1.16 -1.29 11.25
C ASP A 147 0.09 -1.42 12.35
N ASP A 148 -1.12 -0.85 12.14
CA ASP A 148 -2.19 -0.75 13.14
C ASP A 148 -3.53 -1.43 12.75
N ASP A 149 -3.68 -2.03 11.56
CA ASP A 149 -4.98 -2.54 11.12
C ASP A 149 -4.97 -4.07 10.93
N ALA A 150 -5.29 -4.76 12.01
CA ALA A 150 -5.80 -6.13 11.95
C ALA A 150 -7.31 -6.09 11.59
N ASP A 151 -7.67 -6.74 10.47
CA ASP A 151 -9.04 -7.19 10.15
C ASP A 151 -10.21 -6.18 10.10
N GLU A 152 -10.00 -4.87 9.86
CA GLU A 152 -11.13 -3.95 9.61
C GLU A 152 -12.02 -4.37 8.42
N ASP A 153 -11.48 -5.07 7.44
CA ASP A 153 -12.24 -5.51 6.27
C ASP A 153 -13.25 -6.64 6.56
N ALA A 154 -13.07 -7.39 7.62
CA ALA A 154 -14.00 -8.43 8.03
C ALA A 154 -15.17 -7.88 8.86
N GLU A 155 -14.94 -6.84 9.65
CA GLU A 155 -15.96 -6.21 10.51
C GLU A 155 -16.92 -5.29 9.72
N ASN A 156 -16.55 -4.81 8.55
CA ASN A 156 -17.33 -3.87 7.74
C ASN A 156 -18.27 -4.54 6.72
N ARG A 157 -18.56 -5.83 6.84
CA ARG A 157 -19.56 -6.46 5.98
C ARG A 157 -20.95 -6.30 6.56
N LEU A 158 -21.78 -5.55 5.86
CA LEU A 158 -23.22 -5.55 6.15
C LEU A 158 -23.90 -6.77 5.51
N PRO A 159 -24.91 -7.35 6.14
CA PRO A 159 -25.76 -8.35 5.51
C PRO A 159 -26.54 -7.76 4.33
N ASP A 160 -27.08 -8.60 3.48
CA ASP A 160 -28.00 -8.17 2.44
C ASP A 160 -29.28 -7.64 3.10
N LEU A 161 -29.58 -6.36 2.87
CA LEU A 161 -30.74 -5.65 3.42
C LEU A 161 -31.51 -4.99 2.28
N ALA A 162 -32.82 -5.01 2.38
CA ALA A 162 -33.73 -4.30 1.50
C ALA A 162 -34.36 -3.10 2.23
N ASP A 163 -34.82 -2.14 1.44
CA ASP A 163 -35.52 -0.97 1.98
C ASP A 163 -36.84 -1.38 2.68
N GLY A 164 -36.98 -0.95 3.92
CA GLY A 164 -38.14 -1.30 4.77
C GLY A 164 -37.98 -2.61 5.55
N ASP A 165 -36.83 -3.27 5.50
CA ASP A 165 -36.59 -4.46 6.32
C ASP A 165 -36.64 -4.12 7.83
N PRO A 166 -37.42 -4.89 8.63
CA PRO A 166 -37.48 -4.67 10.07
C PRO A 166 -36.19 -5.16 10.74
N LEU A 167 -35.56 -4.29 11.51
CA LEU A 167 -34.37 -4.60 12.28
C LEU A 167 -34.74 -4.76 13.77
N ARG A 168 -34.11 -5.74 14.43
CA ARG A 168 -34.22 -5.91 15.86
C ARG A 168 -32.97 -5.39 16.56
N MET A 169 -33.13 -4.37 17.39
CA MET A 169 -32.07 -3.93 18.29
C MET A 169 -31.70 -5.06 19.27
N LEU A 170 -30.47 -5.44 19.30
CA LEU A 170 -29.92 -6.46 20.20
C LEU A 170 -29.39 -5.82 21.47
N ASP A 171 -28.56 -4.80 21.29
CA ASP A 171 -27.89 -4.09 22.38
C ASP A 171 -27.50 -2.68 21.93
N VAL A 172 -27.19 -1.83 22.90
CA VAL A 172 -26.56 -0.51 22.69
C VAL A 172 -25.24 -0.53 23.46
N LEU A 173 -24.13 -0.52 22.73
CA LEU A 173 -22.79 -0.55 23.31
C LEU A 173 -22.22 0.87 23.33
N PRO A 174 -22.34 1.62 24.43
CA PRO A 174 -21.76 2.96 24.52
C PRO A 174 -20.25 2.84 24.71
N GLU A 175 -19.50 3.41 23.78
CA GLU A 175 -18.04 3.49 23.86
C GLU A 175 -17.61 4.94 24.06
N GLN A 176 -16.72 5.14 25.02
CA GLN A 176 -16.15 6.45 25.25
C GLN A 176 -14.82 6.56 24.51
N HIS A 177 -14.75 7.48 23.56
CA HIS A 177 -13.53 7.79 22.81
C HIS A 177 -13.01 9.17 23.22
N PHE A 178 -11.70 9.28 23.27
CA PHE A 178 -11.02 10.54 23.52
C PHE A 178 -10.21 10.91 22.26
N THR A 179 -10.14 12.19 21.95
CA THR A 179 -9.23 12.68 20.93
C THR A 179 -7.80 12.34 21.31
N GLN A 180 -7.11 11.66 20.42
CA GLN A 180 -5.70 11.34 20.60
C GLN A 180 -4.82 12.43 19.99
N PRO A 181 -3.66 12.73 20.59
CA PRO A 181 -2.68 13.60 19.92
C PRO A 181 -2.19 12.92 18.64
N PRO A 182 -1.64 13.70 17.69
CA PRO A 182 -0.98 13.10 16.54
C PRO A 182 0.03 12.03 16.98
N PRO A 183 0.10 10.88 16.31
CA PRO A 183 1.05 9.84 16.67
C PRO A 183 2.49 10.37 16.53
N ARG A 184 3.41 9.83 17.33
CA ARG A 184 4.82 10.11 17.16
C ARG A 184 5.29 9.64 15.79
N TYR A 185 6.25 10.32 15.22
CA TYR A 185 6.86 9.89 13.98
C TYR A 185 7.53 8.52 14.12
N THR A 186 7.22 7.62 13.22
CA THR A 186 8.07 6.47 12.90
C THR A 186 9.18 6.92 11.95
N GLU A 187 10.21 6.09 11.73
CA GLU A 187 11.23 6.40 10.71
C GLU A 187 10.61 6.68 9.34
N ALA A 188 9.63 5.86 8.93
CA ALA A 188 8.96 6.01 7.64
C ALA A 188 8.16 7.31 7.54
N THR A 189 7.36 7.64 8.56
CA THR A 189 6.55 8.87 8.56
C THR A 189 7.39 10.12 8.69
N LEU A 190 8.54 10.05 9.40
CA LEU A 190 9.47 11.15 9.48
C LEU A 190 10.17 11.40 8.14
N VAL A 191 10.63 10.36 7.44
CA VAL A 191 11.20 10.50 6.09
C VAL A 191 10.18 11.13 5.15
N LYS A 192 8.92 10.69 5.19
CA LYS A 192 7.84 11.30 4.39
C LYS A 192 7.66 12.78 4.71
N ALA A 193 7.63 13.17 5.98
CA ALA A 193 7.49 14.55 6.38
C ALA A 193 8.70 15.40 5.93
N LEU A 194 9.92 14.88 6.04
CA LEU A 194 11.13 15.54 5.55
C LEU A 194 11.07 15.78 4.03
N GLU A 195 10.59 14.79 3.27
CA GLU A 195 10.42 14.89 1.82
C GLU A 195 9.37 15.95 1.46
N GLU A 196 8.22 15.95 2.12
CA GLU A 196 7.14 16.92 1.90
C GLU A 196 7.58 18.36 2.21
N LEU A 197 8.41 18.54 3.23
CA LEU A 197 8.97 19.83 3.63
C LEU A 197 10.22 20.23 2.81
N GLY A 198 10.71 19.36 1.92
CA GLY A 198 11.91 19.59 1.12
C GLY A 198 13.21 19.59 1.94
N ILE A 199 13.22 18.97 3.10
CA ILE A 199 14.38 18.84 3.99
C ILE A 199 15.14 17.56 3.69
N GLY A 200 16.42 17.68 3.39
CA GLY A 200 17.25 16.53 3.04
C GLY A 200 17.01 16.00 1.62
N ARG A 201 17.51 14.81 1.37
CA ARG A 201 17.41 14.09 0.09
C ARG A 201 17.45 12.58 0.38
N PRO A 202 17.05 11.69 -0.56
CA PRO A 202 17.09 10.24 -0.35
C PRO A 202 18.45 9.73 0.17
N SER A 203 19.56 10.32 -0.27
CA SER A 203 20.91 9.95 0.18
C SER A 203 21.26 10.43 1.60
N THR A 204 20.48 11.32 2.20
CA THR A 204 20.78 11.92 3.53
C THR A 204 19.79 11.51 4.60
N TYR A 205 18.65 10.93 4.28
CA TYR A 205 17.64 10.57 5.28
C TYR A 205 18.18 9.62 6.35
N ALA A 206 18.91 8.59 5.96
CA ALA A 206 19.49 7.63 6.90
C ALA A 206 20.46 8.30 7.89
N SER A 207 21.28 9.27 7.43
CA SER A 207 22.22 10.01 8.30
C SER A 207 21.50 11.01 9.21
N ILE A 208 20.40 11.62 8.73
CA ILE A 208 19.56 12.50 9.56
C ILE A 208 18.93 11.67 10.69
N MET A 209 18.32 10.53 10.36
CA MET A 209 17.72 9.64 11.35
C MET A 209 18.74 9.19 12.40
N GLY A 210 19.88 8.67 11.96
CA GLY A 210 20.95 8.27 12.88
C GLY A 210 21.44 9.41 13.77
N THR A 211 21.50 10.64 13.29
CA THR A 211 21.89 11.80 14.07
C THR A 211 20.85 12.16 15.13
N ILE A 212 19.56 12.11 14.78
CA ILE A 212 18.45 12.42 15.70
C ILE A 212 18.45 11.43 16.87
N VAL A 213 18.55 10.13 16.55
CA VAL A 213 18.60 9.07 17.58
C VAL A 213 19.86 9.19 18.44
N ALA A 214 21.04 9.39 17.83
CA ALA A 214 22.30 9.49 18.57
C ALA A 214 22.38 10.72 19.51
N ARG A 215 21.53 11.72 19.30
CA ARG A 215 21.44 12.94 20.11
C ARG A 215 20.24 12.96 21.06
N ASP A 216 19.54 11.85 21.22
CA ASP A 216 18.35 11.72 22.07
C ASP A 216 17.29 12.83 21.81
N TYR A 217 17.10 13.20 20.54
CA TYR A 217 16.05 14.15 20.16
C TYR A 217 14.67 13.47 19.99
N VAL A 218 14.63 12.16 19.98
CA VAL A 218 13.44 11.30 19.89
C VAL A 218 13.56 10.11 20.83
#